data_eb5269a26d07e2c0b134ca15e9dae39c
#
_entry.id   eb5269a26d07e2c0b134ca15e9dae39c
#
_cell.length_a   1.000
_cell.length_b   1.000
_cell.length_c   1.000
_cell.angle_alpha   90.00
_cell.angle_beta   90.00
_cell.angle_gamma   90.00
#
_symmetry.space_group_name_H-M   'P 1'
#
loop_
_entity.id
_entity.type
_entity.pdbx_description
1 polymer ?
#
loop_
_entity_poly.entity_id
_entity_poly.type
_entity_poly.pdbx_seq_one_letter_code
_entity_poly.pdbx_strand_id
1 'polypeptide(L)'
;MANVERLDLNMRKVKTFQGKRRTYDTEKSTEVAKRTFGEFGDPAGYEETLYKTKQGLFFVVGLGGADSPYPEQDLKPLTKTEAADFEA
;
A
#
# COMPACT_ATOMS: atom_id res chain seq x y z
N MET A 1 3.19 0.96 25.26
CA MET A 1 3.14 1.11 24.59
C MET A 1 2.86 1.25 23.70
N ALA A 2 3.14 1.43 23.62
CA ALA A 2 2.91 1.63 22.70
C ALA A 2 2.68 1.53 21.83
N ASN A 3 2.67 1.66 21.58
CA ASN A 3 2.46 1.61 20.65
C ASN A 3 2.16 1.77 19.74
N VAL A 4 2.20 2.03 19.67
CA VAL A 4 1.97 2.18 18.82
C VAL A 4 1.93 2.17 17.92
N GLU A 5 2.14 2.17 17.76
CA GLU A 5 2.19 2.36 16.85
C GLU A 5 1.96 2.01 15.86
N ARG A 6 1.87 1.71 15.79
CA ARG A 6 1.68 1.38 14.86
C ARG A 6 1.04 1.64 14.02
N LEU A 7 1.24 1.97 14.12
CA LEU A 7 0.71 2.41 13.39
C LEU A 7 0.06 2.08 12.55
N ASP A 8 0.27 2.43 12.45
CA ASP A 8 -0.81 2.25 11.93
C ASP A 8 -0.88 2.06 10.48
N LEU A 9 -0.69 0.84 10.06
CA LEU A 9 -0.69 0.45 8.69
C LEU A 9 -2.10 0.17 8.17
N ASN A 10 -3.09 0.31 9.03
CA ASN A 10 -4.47 0.13 8.60
C ASN A 10 -4.93 1.36 7.84
N MET A 11 -5.39 1.14 6.62
CA MET A 11 -5.93 2.20 5.79
C MET A 11 -7.25 1.77 5.19
N ARG A 12 -8.11 2.75 5.04
CA ARG A 12 -9.37 2.56 4.35
C ARG A 12 -9.62 3.82 3.53
N LYS A 13 -9.66 3.66 2.21
CA LYS A 13 -9.90 4.77 1.31
C LYS A 13 -10.83 4.38 0.19
N VAL A 14 -11.62 5.36 -0.25
CA VAL A 14 -12.44 5.21 -1.44
C VAL A 14 -11.65 5.79 -2.60
N LYS A 15 -11.45 4.99 -3.65
CA LYS A 15 -10.72 5.41 -4.84
C LYS A 15 -11.49 5.00 -6.08
N THR A 16 -11.42 5.84 -7.11
CA THR A 16 -11.93 5.50 -8.42
C THR A 16 -10.80 4.91 -9.25
N PHE A 17 -10.99 3.72 -9.75
CA PHE A 17 -9.98 3.02 -10.54
C PHE A 17 -10.66 2.27 -11.68
N GLN A 18 -10.20 2.51 -12.89
CA GLN A 18 -10.77 1.92 -14.10
C GLN A 18 -12.28 2.18 -14.20
N GLY A 19 -12.67 3.40 -13.87
CA GLY A 19 -14.06 3.82 -13.97
C GLY A 19 -14.98 3.33 -12.87
N LYS A 20 -14.44 2.66 -11.87
CA LYS A 20 -15.25 2.15 -10.75
C LYS A 20 -14.76 2.70 -9.42
N ARG A 21 -15.71 3.15 -8.63
CA ARG A 21 -15.44 3.66 -7.29
C ARG A 21 -15.59 2.53 -6.28
N ARG A 22 -14.55 2.29 -5.51
CA ARG A 22 -14.53 1.21 -4.52
C ARG A 22 -13.86 1.65 -3.24
N THR A 23 -14.22 0.98 -2.15
CA THR A 23 -13.54 1.15 -0.88
C THR A 23 -12.47 0.08 -0.75
N TYR A 24 -11.24 0.52 -0.49
CA TYR A 24 -10.10 -0.36 -0.26
C TYR A 24 -9.73 -0.28 1.22
N ASP A 25 -9.74 -1.44 1.88
CA ASP A 25 -9.56 -1.50 3.33
C ASP A 25 -8.56 -2.61 3.67
N THR A 26 -7.44 -2.23 4.28
CA THR A 26 -6.39 -3.18 4.61
C THR A 26 -6.86 -4.24 5.61
N GLU A 27 -7.78 -3.88 6.52
CA GLU A 27 -8.28 -4.83 7.51
C GLU A 27 -9.15 -5.93 6.91
N LYS A 28 -9.74 -5.66 5.74
CA LYS A 28 -10.60 -6.61 5.04
C LYS A 28 -9.89 -7.27 3.87
N SER A 29 -8.58 -7.08 3.78
CA SER A 29 -7.79 -7.59 2.68
C SER A 29 -6.66 -8.44 3.21
N THR A 30 -6.06 -9.26 2.34
CA THR A 30 -4.95 -10.12 2.69
C THR A 30 -3.66 -9.48 2.18
N GLU A 31 -2.66 -9.38 3.05
CA GLU A 31 -1.34 -8.95 2.64
C GLU A 31 -0.71 -10.05 1.79
N VAL A 32 -0.27 -9.70 0.59
CA VAL A 32 0.29 -10.65 -0.37
C VAL A 32 1.81 -10.58 -0.39
N ALA A 33 2.35 -9.36 -0.43
CA ALA A 33 3.79 -9.16 -0.57
C ALA A 33 4.15 -7.78 -0.07
N LYS A 34 5.44 -7.58 0.22
CA LYS A 34 5.95 -6.30 0.66
C LYS A 34 7.32 -6.10 0.04
N ARG A 35 7.63 -4.89 -0.36
CA ARG A 35 8.96 -4.55 -0.85
C ARG A 35 9.39 -3.19 -0.30
N THR A 36 10.70 -3.04 -0.14
CA THR A 36 11.28 -1.81 0.39
C THR A 36 12.33 -1.30 -0.58
N PHE A 37 12.49 0.02 -0.61
CA PHE A 37 13.47 0.70 -1.44
C PHE A 37 14.25 1.68 -0.56
N GLY A 38 15.58 1.66 -0.69
CA GLY A 38 16.43 2.49 0.12
C GLY A 38 16.65 1.89 1.51
N GLU A 39 17.30 2.64 2.37
CA GLU A 39 17.64 2.21 3.71
C GLU A 39 16.78 2.95 4.74
N PHE A 40 16.69 2.38 5.93
CA PHE A 40 15.97 3.00 7.02
C PHE A 40 16.54 4.40 7.30
N GLY A 41 15.64 5.38 7.34
CA GLY A 41 16.04 6.76 7.57
C GLY A 41 16.41 7.54 6.31
N ASP A 42 16.45 6.87 5.16
CA ASP A 42 16.71 7.54 3.87
C ASP A 42 15.48 8.37 3.49
N PRO A 43 15.62 9.70 3.29
CA PRO A 43 14.46 10.53 2.93
C PRO A 43 13.83 10.16 1.60
N ALA A 44 14.56 9.49 0.72
CA ALA A 44 14.03 9.00 -0.56
C ALA A 44 13.59 7.52 -0.48
N GLY A 45 13.85 6.87 0.63
CA GLY A 45 13.47 5.46 0.83
C GLY A 45 11.97 5.34 1.09
N TYR A 46 11.41 4.18 0.74
CA TYR A 46 10.00 3.92 0.96
C TYR A 46 9.72 2.42 0.94
N GLU A 47 8.53 2.06 1.37
CA GLU A 47 8.08 0.67 1.30
C GLU A 47 6.67 0.62 0.73
N GLU A 48 6.36 -0.50 0.07
CA GLU A 48 5.04 -0.75 -0.48
C GLU A 48 4.58 -2.13 -0.04
N THR A 49 3.32 -2.24 0.40
CA THR A 49 2.71 -3.50 0.77
C THR A 49 1.55 -3.78 -0.16
N LEU A 50 1.58 -4.93 -0.83
CA LEU A 50 0.55 -5.35 -1.76
C LEU A 50 -0.54 -6.12 -1.01
N TYR A 51 -1.78 -5.73 -1.25
CA TYR A 51 -2.95 -6.39 -0.66
C TYR A 51 -3.87 -6.91 -1.74
N LYS A 52 -4.59 -7.98 -1.40
CA LYS A 52 -5.63 -8.53 -2.26
C LYS A 52 -6.96 -8.52 -1.50
N THR A 53 -7.99 -7.97 -2.11
CA THR A 53 -9.32 -7.95 -1.51
C THR A 53 -10.02 -9.29 -1.67
N LYS A 54 -11.12 -9.49 -0.94
CA LYS A 54 -11.94 -10.69 -1.06
C LYS A 54 -12.53 -10.87 -2.46
N GLN A 55 -12.66 -9.77 -3.19
CA GLN A 55 -13.18 -9.78 -4.55
C GLN A 55 -12.12 -10.05 -5.61
N GLY A 56 -10.87 -10.23 -5.18
CA GLY A 56 -9.77 -10.48 -6.10
C GLY A 56 -9.15 -9.22 -6.68
N LEU A 57 -9.41 -8.08 -6.09
CA LEU A 57 -8.81 -6.82 -6.50
C LEU A 57 -7.49 -6.59 -5.77
N PHE A 58 -6.62 -5.82 -6.36
CA PHE A 58 -5.30 -5.54 -5.78
C PHE A 58 -5.13 -4.06 -5.52
N PHE A 59 -4.41 -3.75 -4.45
CA PHE A 59 -3.99 -2.38 -4.17
C PHE A 59 -2.69 -2.43 -3.36
N VAL A 60 -1.99 -1.31 -3.35
CA VAL A 60 -0.74 -1.19 -2.61
C VAL A 60 -0.87 -0.03 -1.62
N VAL A 61 -0.29 -0.20 -0.44
CA VAL A 61 -0.16 0.87 0.54
C VAL A 61 1.32 1.23 0.60
N GLY A 62 1.62 2.50 0.39
CA GLY A 62 2.98 3.01 0.40
C GLY A 62 3.21 3.97 1.55
N LEU A 63 4.43 3.95 2.05
CA LEU A 63 4.87 4.83 3.13
C LEU A 63 6.37 5.06 2.96
N GLY A 64 6.81 6.30 3.08
CA GLY A 64 8.22 6.59 2.89
C GLY A 64 8.66 7.90 3.48
N GLY A 65 9.86 8.34 3.12
CA GLY A 65 10.42 9.60 3.55
C GLY A 65 9.89 10.78 2.76
N ALA A 66 10.30 11.98 3.16
CA ALA A 66 9.79 13.22 2.57
C ALA A 66 10.09 13.35 1.08
N ASP A 67 11.18 12.75 0.61
CA ASP A 67 11.59 12.82 -0.79
C ASP A 67 11.20 11.57 -1.59
N SER A 68 10.41 10.68 -1.02
CA SER A 68 9.97 9.45 -1.68
C SER A 68 8.66 9.68 -2.43
N PRO A 69 8.24 8.70 -3.27
CA PRO A 69 6.89 8.76 -3.89
C PRO A 69 5.75 8.76 -2.87
N TYR A 70 6.05 8.43 -1.61
CA TYR A 70 5.06 8.37 -0.54
C TYR A 70 5.50 9.24 0.63
N PRO A 71 5.55 10.58 0.47
CA PRO A 71 5.88 11.44 1.61
C PRO A 71 4.84 11.36 2.71
N GLU A 72 3.64 10.92 2.36
CA GLU A 72 2.59 10.55 3.31
C GLU A 72 2.08 9.18 2.92
N GLN A 73 1.60 8.42 3.90
CA GLN A 73 1.03 7.11 3.62
C GLN A 73 -0.10 7.24 2.61
N ASP A 74 -0.08 6.41 1.57
CA ASP A 74 -1.08 6.47 0.51
C ASP A 74 -1.44 5.07 0.04
N LEU A 75 -2.59 4.97 -0.59
CA LEU A 75 -3.13 3.73 -1.11
C LEU A 75 -3.40 3.89 -2.60
N LYS A 76 -2.90 2.96 -3.41
CA LYS A 76 -3.07 2.98 -4.87
C LYS A 76 -3.64 1.67 -5.36
N PRO A 77 -4.80 1.68 -6.01
CA PRO A 77 -5.31 0.46 -6.65
C PRO A 77 -4.40 0.03 -7.79
N LEU A 78 -4.30 -1.28 -8.00
CA LEU A 78 -3.49 -1.87 -9.07
C LEU A 78 -4.33 -2.81 -9.93
N THR A 79 -3.90 -2.99 -11.18
CA THR A 79 -4.44 -4.03 -12.04
C THR A 79 -3.79 -5.36 -11.67
N LYS A 80 -4.34 -6.47 -12.18
CA LYS A 80 -3.73 -7.80 -11.97
C LYS A 80 -2.32 -7.85 -12.55
N THR A 81 -2.10 -7.20 -13.69
CA THR A 81 -0.79 -7.16 -14.32
C THR A 81 0.22 -6.41 -13.46
N GLU A 82 -0.20 -5.27 -12.91
CA GLU A 82 0.66 -4.49 -12.02
C GLU A 82 0.98 -5.25 -10.75
N ALA A 83 0.00 -5.97 -10.20
CA ALA A 83 0.20 -6.78 -9.01
C ALA A 83 1.18 -7.92 -9.28
N ALA A 84 1.07 -8.56 -10.44
CA ALA A 84 2.01 -9.62 -10.83
C ALA A 84 3.42 -9.07 -10.97
N ASP A 85 3.58 -7.90 -11.55
CA ASP A 85 4.88 -7.24 -11.66
C ASP A 85 5.45 -6.89 -10.30
N PHE A 86 4.59 -6.53 -9.35
CA PHE A 86 5.02 -6.23 -7.98
C PHE A 86 5.65 -7.45 -7.33
N GLU A 87 5.10 -8.62 -7.56
CA GLU A 87 5.59 -9.86 -6.94
C GLU A 87 6.78 -10.47 -7.67
N ALA A 88 7.06 -10.02 -8.87
CA ALA A 88 8.11 -10.60 -9.71
C ALA A 88 9.53 -10.31 -9.20
#